data_d9cb18c4a8d0e2bbaaad0f4f32464d2b
#
_entry.id   d9cb18c4a8d0e2bbaaad0f4f32464d2b
#
_cell.length_a   1.000
_cell.length_b   1.000
_cell.length_c   1.000
_cell.angle_alpha   90.00
_cell.angle_beta   90.00
_cell.angle_gamma   90.00
#
_symmetry.space_group_name_H-M   'P 1'
#
loop_
_entity.id
_entity.type
_entity.pdbx_description
1 polymer ?
#
loop_
_entity_poly.entity_id
_entity_poly.type
_entity_poly.pdbx_seq_one_letter_code
_entity_poly.pdbx_strand_id
1 'polypeptide(L)'
;GIDAHSRFVVVATVLEVPSGPAVVDAFVAAMGRWGVPVEVLTDNGKQFTGKFTRPLPVEVLFERTCREYGIAARLTKRRSPTTTGKIERFHRTLRRELLDEVGAFSSIEDAQAALDEWVHAYNTERPHQSLDMQPPAALFRPGPTGRTRDPSSPIPSMSSTRAATALGRTGAADAKSAWEIDLRVPPAGVVQLVGAQQIWVGKAFAGRVVTVWADLRTVHVLLDDDVLKTLPSHLASADLARLADRGARPGRAAPAAAALPRETPPQTAI
;
A
#
# COMPACT_ATOMS: atom_id res chain seq x y z
N GLY A 1 7.47 -12.38 -7.45
CA GLY A 1 8.40 -11.35 -7.01
C GLY A 1 9.83 -11.87 -6.89
N ILE A 2 10.79 -11.07 -7.33
CA ILE A 2 12.22 -11.45 -7.33
C ILE A 2 13.05 -10.37 -6.64
N ASP A 3 14.13 -10.79 -5.99
CA ASP A 3 15.16 -9.86 -5.52
C ASP A 3 15.92 -9.23 -6.71
N ALA A 4 16.03 -7.92 -6.71
CA ALA A 4 16.60 -7.18 -7.84
C ALA A 4 18.11 -7.40 -8.00
N HIS A 5 18.83 -7.78 -6.95
CA HIS A 5 20.26 -8.04 -6.99
C HIS A 5 20.55 -9.49 -7.40
N SER A 6 20.11 -10.44 -6.62
CA SER A 6 20.41 -11.87 -6.79
C SER A 6 19.51 -12.60 -7.78
N ARG A 7 18.40 -12.00 -8.22
CA ARG A 7 17.33 -12.66 -9.00
C ARG A 7 16.59 -13.76 -8.26
N PHE A 8 16.85 -13.94 -6.99
CA PHE A 8 16.17 -14.92 -6.14
C PHE A 8 14.67 -14.67 -6.11
N VAL A 9 13.89 -15.70 -6.34
CA VAL A 9 12.43 -15.64 -6.27
C VAL A 9 12.02 -15.66 -4.81
N VAL A 10 11.54 -14.53 -4.31
CA VAL A 10 11.14 -14.36 -2.90
C VAL A 10 9.66 -14.66 -2.68
N VAL A 11 8.84 -14.50 -3.70
CA VAL A 11 7.41 -14.83 -3.67
C VAL A 11 6.94 -15.29 -5.05
N ALA A 12 6.29 -16.44 -5.07
CA ALA A 12 5.58 -16.97 -6.24
C ALA A 12 4.36 -17.73 -5.72
N THR A 13 3.18 -17.21 -5.97
CA THR A 13 1.93 -17.77 -5.45
C THR A 13 0.89 -17.82 -6.57
N VAL A 14 0.25 -18.98 -6.70
CA VAL A 14 -0.89 -19.15 -7.59
C VAL A 14 -2.12 -18.59 -6.89
N LEU A 15 -2.85 -17.72 -7.55
CA LEU A 15 -4.08 -17.11 -7.02
C LEU A 15 -5.21 -17.35 -8.01
N GLU A 16 -6.34 -17.82 -7.54
CA GLU A 16 -7.55 -17.93 -8.35
C GLU A 16 -7.99 -16.55 -8.85
N VAL A 17 -7.98 -15.57 -7.96
CA VAL A 17 -8.26 -14.17 -8.27
C VAL A 17 -7.17 -13.30 -7.65
N PRO A 18 -6.48 -12.44 -8.43
CA PRO A 18 -5.44 -11.55 -7.91
C PRO A 18 -6.05 -10.37 -7.13
N SER A 19 -6.66 -10.65 -5.99
CA SER A 19 -7.23 -9.64 -5.09
C SER A 19 -6.14 -8.94 -4.27
N GLY A 20 -6.44 -7.71 -3.82
CA GLY A 20 -5.52 -6.95 -2.97
C GLY A 20 -5.13 -7.71 -1.69
N PRO A 21 -6.08 -8.27 -0.92
CA PRO A 21 -5.77 -9.08 0.26
C PRO A 21 -4.85 -10.28 -0.05
N ALA A 22 -5.19 -11.11 -1.04
CA ALA A 22 -4.39 -12.29 -1.38
C ALA A 22 -2.95 -11.95 -1.79
N VAL A 23 -2.76 -10.84 -2.51
CA VAL A 23 -1.42 -10.34 -2.87
C VAL A 23 -0.65 -9.89 -1.63
N VAL A 24 -1.32 -9.21 -0.68
CA VAL A 24 -0.68 -8.77 0.57
C VAL A 24 -0.34 -9.95 1.45
N ASP A 25 -1.21 -10.96 1.57
CA ASP A 25 -0.95 -12.16 2.36
C ASP A 25 0.28 -12.90 1.84
N ALA A 26 0.40 -13.08 0.52
CA ALA A 26 1.58 -13.67 -0.10
C ALA A 26 2.86 -12.84 0.14
N PHE A 27 2.75 -11.51 0.10
CA PHE A 27 3.86 -10.62 0.38
C PHE A 27 4.30 -10.66 1.85
N VAL A 28 3.35 -10.66 2.79
CA VAL A 28 3.63 -10.77 4.24
C VAL A 28 4.25 -12.12 4.57
N ALA A 29 3.76 -13.22 3.98
CA ALA A 29 4.35 -14.54 4.15
C ALA A 29 5.80 -14.58 3.64
N ALA A 30 6.08 -13.95 2.50
CA ALA A 30 7.44 -13.83 1.97
C ALA A 30 8.36 -13.01 2.90
N MET A 31 7.85 -11.92 3.48
CA MET A 31 8.59 -11.13 4.47
C MET A 31 8.89 -11.94 5.75
N GLY A 32 7.95 -12.76 6.20
CA GLY A 32 8.16 -13.67 7.33
C GLY A 32 9.26 -14.68 7.07
N ARG A 33 9.40 -15.13 5.82
CA ARG A 33 10.41 -16.13 5.41
C ARG A 33 11.78 -15.53 5.11
N TRP A 34 11.82 -14.39 4.44
CA TRP A 34 13.05 -13.84 3.87
C TRP A 34 13.48 -12.50 4.47
N GLY A 35 12.67 -11.95 5.38
CA GLY A 35 12.90 -10.64 5.98
C GLY A 35 12.24 -9.51 5.21
N VAL A 36 12.16 -8.35 5.88
CA VAL A 36 11.50 -7.16 5.35
C VAL A 36 12.43 -6.43 4.37
N PRO A 37 12.01 -6.21 3.11
CA PRO A 37 12.82 -5.48 2.14
C PRO A 37 12.87 -3.98 2.47
N VAL A 38 13.94 -3.32 2.06
CA VAL A 38 14.07 -1.85 2.18
C VAL A 38 13.14 -1.15 1.17
N GLU A 39 13.02 -1.74 -0.01
CA GLU A 39 12.27 -1.16 -1.12
C GLU A 39 11.58 -2.26 -1.93
N VAL A 40 10.40 -1.95 -2.44
CA VAL A 40 9.68 -2.79 -3.39
C VAL A 40 9.30 -1.99 -4.62
N LEU A 41 9.54 -2.56 -5.80
CA LEU A 41 9.14 -2.01 -7.09
C LEU A 41 7.99 -2.84 -7.65
N THR A 42 6.86 -2.20 -7.91
CA THR A 42 5.67 -2.86 -8.49
C THR A 42 5.27 -2.20 -9.81
N ASP A 43 4.45 -2.89 -10.57
CA ASP A 43 3.69 -2.26 -11.65
C ASP A 43 2.57 -1.37 -11.10
N ASN A 44 1.77 -0.79 -12.00
CA ASN A 44 0.67 0.09 -11.64
C ASN A 44 -0.66 -0.67 -11.46
N GLY A 45 -0.61 -1.95 -11.13
CA GLY A 45 -1.79 -2.76 -10.87
C GLY A 45 -2.60 -2.23 -9.68
N LYS A 46 -3.93 -2.36 -9.76
CA LYS A 46 -4.85 -1.85 -8.72
C LYS A 46 -4.62 -2.47 -7.34
N GLN A 47 -4.04 -3.66 -7.29
CA GLN A 47 -3.66 -4.35 -6.05
C GLN A 47 -2.46 -3.71 -5.35
N PHE A 48 -1.58 -3.02 -6.09
CA PHE A 48 -0.36 -2.42 -5.57
C PHE A 48 -0.47 -0.92 -5.32
N THR A 49 -1.33 -0.22 -6.05
CA THR A 49 -1.48 1.23 -5.89
C THR A 49 -2.88 1.72 -6.18
N GLY A 50 -3.34 2.60 -5.31
CA GLY A 50 -4.58 3.37 -5.51
C GLY A 50 -4.37 4.73 -6.18
N LYS A 51 -3.15 5.07 -6.61
CA LYS A 51 -2.83 6.36 -7.23
C LYS A 51 -3.72 6.73 -8.41
N PHE A 52 -4.21 5.74 -9.14
CA PHE A 52 -5.05 5.93 -10.33
C PHE A 52 -6.54 5.64 -10.07
N THR A 53 -6.93 5.40 -8.82
CA THR A 53 -8.34 5.22 -8.44
C THR A 53 -9.09 6.53 -8.62
N ARG A 54 -10.30 6.46 -9.19
CA ARG A 54 -11.16 7.64 -9.37
C ARG A 54 -12.33 7.57 -8.41
N PRO A 55 -12.84 8.70 -7.92
CA PRO A 55 -12.48 10.09 -8.27
C PRO A 55 -11.11 10.53 -7.69
N LEU A 56 -10.53 9.78 -6.76
CA LEU A 56 -9.29 10.16 -6.09
C LEU A 56 -8.37 8.97 -5.85
N PRO A 57 -7.05 9.23 -5.73
CA PRO A 57 -6.11 8.28 -5.18
C PRO A 57 -6.56 7.82 -3.79
N VAL A 58 -6.57 6.50 -3.58
CA VAL A 58 -6.90 5.86 -2.30
C VAL A 58 -5.73 4.98 -1.93
N GLU A 59 -5.25 5.05 -0.68
CA GLU A 59 -4.25 4.11 -0.20
C GLU A 59 -4.83 2.70 -0.23
N VAL A 60 -4.23 1.81 -1.02
CA VAL A 60 -4.61 0.41 -1.06
C VAL A 60 -3.90 -0.39 0.04
N LEU A 61 -4.40 -1.59 0.33
CA LEU A 61 -3.87 -2.43 1.41
C LEU A 61 -2.36 -2.67 1.27
N PHE A 62 -1.85 -2.86 0.05
CA PHE A 62 -0.42 -3.05 -0.21
C PHE A 62 0.42 -1.81 0.15
N GLU A 63 -0.01 -0.61 -0.26
CA GLU A 63 0.68 0.65 0.09
C GLU A 63 0.68 0.85 1.61
N ARG A 64 -0.44 0.57 2.26
CA ARG A 64 -0.57 0.62 3.73
C ARG A 64 0.38 -0.36 4.40
N THR A 65 0.43 -1.61 3.95
CA THR A 65 1.35 -2.62 4.47
C THR A 65 2.81 -2.18 4.30
N CYS A 66 3.19 -1.69 3.13
CA CYS A 66 4.53 -1.15 2.91
C CYS A 66 4.86 -0.03 3.91
N ARG A 67 3.93 0.90 4.13
CA ARG A 67 4.10 1.99 5.10
C ARG A 67 4.26 1.48 6.54
N GLU A 68 3.44 0.52 6.95
CA GLU A 68 3.49 -0.07 8.29
C GLU A 68 4.82 -0.81 8.56
N TYR A 69 5.36 -1.48 7.55
CA TYR A 69 6.66 -2.16 7.64
C TYR A 69 7.85 -1.25 7.29
N GLY A 70 7.61 0.02 6.97
CA GLY A 70 8.65 0.99 6.61
C GLY A 70 9.35 0.69 5.30
N ILE A 71 8.65 0.05 4.36
CA ILE A 71 9.14 -0.31 3.03
C ILE A 71 8.90 0.85 2.06
N ALA A 72 9.91 1.23 1.30
CA ALA A 72 9.76 2.22 0.23
C ALA A 72 9.04 1.57 -0.97
N ALA A 73 7.75 1.86 -1.15
CA ALA A 73 6.99 1.40 -2.31
C ALA A 73 7.24 2.31 -3.50
N ARG A 74 7.74 1.75 -4.61
CA ARG A 74 7.95 2.45 -5.88
C ARG A 74 7.11 1.83 -6.98
N LEU A 75 6.62 2.70 -7.86
CA LEU A 75 5.89 2.30 -9.05
C LEU A 75 6.79 2.39 -10.28
N THR A 76 6.66 1.43 -11.17
CA THR A 76 7.30 1.49 -12.48
C THR A 76 6.78 2.68 -13.28
N LYS A 77 7.66 3.37 -13.99
CA LYS A 77 7.23 4.40 -14.93
C LYS A 77 6.48 3.75 -16.09
N ARG A 78 5.33 4.30 -16.45
CA ARG A 78 4.60 3.85 -17.65
C ARG A 78 5.52 3.89 -18.87
N ARG A 79 5.57 2.80 -19.64
CA ARG A 79 6.39 2.65 -20.86
C ARG A 79 7.91 2.79 -20.64
N SER A 80 8.44 2.39 -19.48
CA SER A 80 9.89 2.34 -19.24
C SER A 80 10.38 0.90 -19.19
N PRO A 81 10.93 0.37 -20.28
CA PRO A 81 11.37 -1.05 -20.35
C PRO A 81 12.54 -1.37 -19.42
N THR A 82 13.30 -0.36 -18.99
CA THR A 82 14.50 -0.57 -18.18
C THR A 82 14.22 -0.95 -16.73
N THR A 83 13.05 -0.60 -16.20
CA THR A 83 12.70 -0.87 -14.79
C THR A 83 12.06 -2.25 -14.60
N THR A 84 11.43 -2.82 -15.63
CA THR A 84 10.69 -4.09 -15.58
C THR A 84 11.41 -5.25 -16.23
N GLY A 85 12.51 -5.01 -16.96
CA GLY A 85 13.20 -6.02 -17.76
C GLY A 85 13.65 -7.27 -16.99
N LYS A 86 13.90 -7.16 -15.68
CA LYS A 86 14.28 -8.32 -14.85
C LYS A 86 13.10 -9.22 -14.56
N ILE A 87 11.98 -8.65 -14.15
CA ILE A 87 10.76 -9.41 -13.86
C ILE A 87 10.10 -9.93 -15.15
N GLU A 88 10.17 -9.18 -16.24
CA GLU A 88 9.70 -9.65 -17.56
C GLU A 88 10.50 -10.86 -18.06
N ARG A 89 11.83 -10.84 -17.88
CA ARG A 89 12.68 -11.98 -18.20
C ARG A 89 12.35 -13.19 -17.34
N PHE A 90 12.12 -12.97 -16.03
CA PHE A 90 11.68 -14.02 -15.13
C PHE A 90 10.36 -14.63 -15.59
N HIS A 91 9.34 -13.83 -15.88
CA HIS A 91 8.05 -14.34 -16.35
C HIS A 91 8.16 -15.10 -17.67
N ARG A 92 9.03 -14.66 -18.59
CA ARG A 92 9.29 -15.38 -19.83
C ARG A 92 9.93 -16.75 -19.59
N THR A 93 10.86 -16.81 -18.66
CA THR A 93 11.53 -18.05 -18.26
C THR A 93 10.53 -19.02 -17.62
N LEU A 94 9.75 -18.53 -16.64
CA LEU A 94 8.69 -19.31 -15.99
C LEU A 94 7.68 -19.86 -16.99
N ARG A 95 7.22 -19.01 -17.92
CA ARG A 95 6.28 -19.45 -18.95
C ARG A 95 6.87 -20.59 -19.78
N ARG A 96 8.06 -20.40 -20.32
CA ARG A 96 8.68 -21.35 -21.23
C ARG A 96 9.06 -22.67 -20.55
N GLU A 97 9.54 -22.61 -19.30
CA GLU A 97 10.11 -23.77 -18.62
C GLU A 97 9.13 -24.52 -17.72
N LEU A 98 7.98 -23.92 -17.39
CA LEU A 98 6.96 -24.58 -16.59
C LEU A 98 5.61 -24.57 -17.30
N LEU A 99 5.07 -23.38 -17.64
CA LEU A 99 3.66 -23.29 -18.05
C LEU A 99 3.43 -23.89 -19.46
N ASP A 100 4.37 -23.67 -20.39
CA ASP A 100 4.24 -24.19 -21.77
C ASP A 100 4.54 -25.70 -21.83
N GLU A 101 5.34 -26.23 -20.86
CA GLU A 101 5.66 -27.67 -20.82
C GLU A 101 4.57 -28.48 -20.13
N VAL A 102 4.01 -27.99 -19.02
CA VAL A 102 2.97 -28.72 -18.28
C VAL A 102 1.59 -28.55 -18.92
N GLY A 103 1.34 -27.38 -19.52
CA GLY A 103 0.05 -27.04 -20.12
C GLY A 103 -1.00 -26.71 -19.08
N ALA A 104 -1.94 -27.62 -18.80
CA ALA A 104 -3.01 -27.41 -17.83
C ALA A 104 -2.75 -28.17 -16.53
N PHE A 105 -3.00 -27.53 -15.40
CA PHE A 105 -2.97 -28.15 -14.08
C PHE A 105 -4.36 -28.64 -13.69
N SER A 106 -4.41 -29.73 -12.89
CA SER A 106 -5.66 -30.31 -12.44
C SER A 106 -6.34 -29.49 -11.34
N SER A 107 -5.54 -28.78 -10.54
CA SER A 107 -6.00 -27.94 -9.44
C SER A 107 -5.03 -26.78 -9.18
N ILE A 108 -5.44 -25.84 -8.33
CA ILE A 108 -4.57 -24.75 -7.88
C ILE A 108 -3.43 -25.29 -7.02
N GLU A 109 -3.71 -26.32 -6.22
CA GLU A 109 -2.73 -26.98 -5.37
C GLU A 109 -1.66 -27.67 -6.20
N ASP A 110 -2.03 -28.35 -7.30
CA ASP A 110 -1.08 -28.97 -8.22
C ASP A 110 -0.23 -27.90 -8.93
N ALA A 111 -0.86 -26.80 -9.34
CA ALA A 111 -0.16 -25.67 -9.94
C ALA A 111 0.84 -25.02 -8.96
N GLN A 112 0.45 -24.88 -7.70
CA GLN A 112 1.34 -24.32 -6.68
C GLN A 112 2.50 -25.28 -6.38
N ALA A 113 2.25 -26.57 -6.25
CA ALA A 113 3.30 -27.56 -6.00
C ALA A 113 4.35 -27.57 -7.13
N ALA A 114 3.90 -27.59 -8.37
CA ALA A 114 4.80 -27.53 -9.54
C ALA A 114 5.57 -26.20 -9.60
N LEU A 115 4.93 -25.09 -9.25
CA LEU A 115 5.58 -23.79 -9.16
C LEU A 115 6.64 -23.75 -8.06
N ASP A 116 6.36 -24.34 -6.91
CA ASP A 116 7.29 -24.37 -5.77
C ASP A 116 8.54 -25.21 -6.09
N GLU A 117 8.36 -26.35 -6.75
CA GLU A 117 9.49 -27.19 -7.22
C GLU A 117 10.34 -26.45 -8.26
N TRP A 118 9.69 -25.83 -9.24
CA TRP A 118 10.39 -25.05 -10.26
C TRP A 118 11.13 -23.85 -9.65
N VAL A 119 10.50 -23.13 -8.68
CA VAL A 119 11.12 -22.00 -7.96
C VAL A 119 12.32 -22.48 -7.15
N HIS A 120 12.23 -23.66 -6.52
CA HIS A 120 13.35 -24.24 -5.80
C HIS A 120 14.54 -24.47 -6.74
N ALA A 121 14.34 -25.18 -7.85
CA ALA A 121 15.38 -25.42 -8.85
C ALA A 121 15.92 -24.11 -9.46
N TYR A 122 15.03 -23.15 -9.77
CA TYR A 122 15.43 -21.84 -10.27
C TYR A 122 16.35 -21.11 -9.29
N ASN A 123 16.05 -21.14 -8.00
CA ASN A 123 16.83 -20.46 -6.98
C ASN A 123 18.15 -21.13 -6.64
N THR A 124 18.19 -22.47 -6.62
CA THR A 124 19.32 -23.23 -6.06
C THR A 124 20.23 -23.88 -7.11
N GLU A 125 19.70 -24.17 -8.28
CA GLU A 125 20.42 -24.98 -9.27
C GLU A 125 20.67 -24.22 -10.59
N ARG A 126 19.77 -23.29 -10.95
CA ARG A 126 19.82 -22.62 -12.24
C ARG A 126 20.98 -21.62 -12.32
N PRO A 127 21.95 -21.80 -13.24
CA PRO A 127 23.00 -20.82 -13.46
C PRO A 127 22.46 -19.58 -14.17
N HIS A 128 22.83 -18.40 -13.69
CA HIS A 128 22.44 -17.12 -14.27
C HIS A 128 23.63 -16.40 -14.89
N GLN A 129 23.54 -16.13 -16.20
CA GLN A 129 24.60 -15.41 -16.91
C GLN A 129 24.94 -14.04 -16.30
N SER A 130 23.94 -13.32 -15.77
CA SER A 130 24.14 -12.02 -15.11
C SER A 130 24.69 -12.13 -13.67
N LEU A 131 24.92 -13.34 -13.17
CA LEU A 131 25.44 -13.65 -11.84
C LEU A 131 26.69 -14.52 -11.94
N ASP A 132 27.46 -14.35 -13.01
CA ASP A 132 28.69 -15.13 -13.28
C ASP A 132 28.42 -16.65 -13.22
N MET A 133 27.31 -17.08 -13.82
CA MET A 133 26.83 -18.44 -13.86
C MET A 133 26.51 -19.08 -12.50
N GLN A 134 26.40 -18.26 -11.44
CA GLN A 134 25.98 -18.75 -10.14
C GLN A 134 24.45 -18.80 -10.01
N PRO A 135 23.91 -19.71 -9.18
CA PRO A 135 22.49 -19.72 -8.88
C PRO A 135 22.12 -18.53 -7.97
N PRO A 136 20.86 -18.05 -8.06
CA PRO A 136 20.37 -16.94 -7.25
C PRO A 136 20.64 -17.06 -5.74
N ALA A 137 20.49 -18.26 -5.19
CA ALA A 137 20.68 -18.54 -3.77
C ALA A 137 22.12 -18.24 -3.27
N ALA A 138 23.12 -18.34 -4.15
CA ALA A 138 24.50 -18.04 -3.78
C ALA A 138 24.70 -16.56 -3.41
N LEU A 139 23.94 -15.67 -4.04
CA LEU A 139 24.05 -14.22 -3.87
C LEU A 139 22.91 -13.62 -3.01
N PHE A 140 21.84 -14.36 -2.78
CA PHE A 140 20.73 -13.87 -1.97
C PHE A 140 21.13 -13.73 -0.51
N ARG A 141 20.75 -12.61 0.10
CA ARG A 141 20.95 -12.35 1.53
C ARG A 141 19.60 -11.99 2.14
N PRO A 142 19.03 -12.87 2.98
CA PRO A 142 17.80 -12.57 3.71
C PRO A 142 17.95 -11.29 4.53
N GLY A 143 16.90 -10.51 4.57
CA GLY A 143 16.81 -9.36 5.45
C GLY A 143 16.65 -9.79 6.92
N PRO A 144 16.72 -8.84 7.87
CA PRO A 144 16.44 -9.14 9.27
C PRO A 144 14.99 -9.60 9.42
N THR A 145 14.80 -10.81 9.90
CA THR A 145 13.51 -11.35 10.29
C THR A 145 13.10 -10.76 11.63
N GLY A 146 11.86 -10.32 11.79
CA GLY A 146 11.36 -9.83 13.07
C GLY A 146 11.36 -8.31 13.27
N ARG A 147 11.65 -7.53 12.26
CA ARG A 147 11.43 -6.07 12.34
C ARG A 147 9.98 -5.72 12.02
N THR A 148 9.13 -5.77 13.05
CA THR A 148 8.12 -4.71 13.15
C THR A 148 8.91 -3.42 13.38
N ARG A 149 8.94 -2.54 12.41
CA ARG A 149 9.61 -1.25 12.58
C ARG A 149 8.84 -0.49 13.65
N ASP A 150 9.57 0.06 14.61
CA ASP A 150 9.06 1.10 15.48
C ASP A 150 8.48 2.22 14.61
N PRO A 151 7.16 2.51 14.70
CA PRO A 151 6.53 3.54 13.90
C PRO A 151 7.12 4.95 14.13
N SER A 152 7.96 5.13 15.15
CA SER A 152 8.64 6.38 15.47
C SER A 152 9.97 6.60 14.73
N SER A 153 10.50 5.61 14.02
CA SER A 153 11.75 5.78 13.28
C SER A 153 11.56 6.56 11.98
N PRO A 154 12.29 7.68 11.73
CA PRO A 154 12.13 8.47 10.53
C PRO A 154 12.46 7.67 9.26
N ILE A 155 11.63 7.78 8.24
CA ILE A 155 11.89 7.23 6.90
C ILE A 155 13.05 8.02 6.30
N PRO A 156 14.14 7.37 5.83
CA PRO A 156 15.15 8.09 5.06
C PRO A 156 14.51 8.59 3.77
N SER A 157 14.27 9.90 3.71
CA SER A 157 13.83 10.58 2.51
C SER A 157 14.98 10.57 1.49
N MET A 158 14.88 9.75 0.46
CA MET A 158 15.67 9.91 -0.74
C MET A 158 15.04 11.04 -1.56
N SER A 159 15.29 12.30 -1.17
CA SER A 159 14.92 13.45 -1.94
C SER A 159 15.81 13.52 -3.19
N SER A 160 15.16 13.68 -4.34
CA SER A 160 15.82 14.21 -5.52
C SER A 160 16.41 15.57 -5.18
N THR A 161 17.69 15.70 -5.42
CA THR A 161 18.48 16.91 -5.27
C THR A 161 17.87 18.10 -6.01
N ARG A 162 17.37 19.08 -5.28
CA ARG A 162 17.58 20.49 -5.59
C ARG A 162 17.32 21.35 -4.37
N ALA A 163 18.36 22.02 -4.00
CA ALA A 163 18.57 23.05 -3.01
C ALA A 163 17.33 23.85 -2.55
N ALA A 164 17.16 23.92 -1.22
CA ALA A 164 16.85 25.18 -0.55
C ALA A 164 17.44 25.13 0.87
N THR A 165 18.25 26.10 1.10
CA THR A 165 19.03 26.44 2.28
C THR A 165 18.13 26.86 3.44
N ALA A 166 18.49 26.36 4.63
CA ALA A 166 18.47 27.02 5.94
C ALA A 166 17.17 27.23 6.72
N LEU A 167 17.36 26.98 8.00
CA LEU A 167 16.73 27.42 9.25
C LEU A 167 15.63 26.49 9.76
N GLY A 168 15.87 25.64 10.76
CA GLY A 168 16.28 25.97 12.13
C GLY A 168 15.11 25.88 13.08
N ARG A 169 15.24 24.95 14.07
CA ARG A 169 14.62 24.93 15.39
C ARG A 169 13.25 24.26 15.57
N THR A 170 13.35 23.10 16.21
CA THR A 170 12.62 22.67 17.41
C THR A 170 11.30 23.37 17.71
N GLY A 171 10.22 22.64 17.74
CA GLY A 171 8.99 23.05 18.37
C GLY A 171 8.13 21.83 18.67
N ALA A 172 7.86 21.59 19.91
CA ALA A 172 6.92 20.60 20.43
C ALA A 172 5.58 20.69 19.69
N ALA A 173 5.02 19.53 19.33
CA ALA A 173 3.73 19.45 18.67
C ALA A 173 2.63 19.99 19.60
N ASP A 174 2.14 21.18 19.29
CA ASP A 174 0.94 21.72 19.89
C ASP A 174 -0.28 20.93 19.40
N ALA A 175 -0.98 20.32 20.33
CA ALA A 175 -2.25 19.62 20.16
C ALA A 175 -3.43 20.57 19.83
N LYS A 176 -3.21 21.67 19.09
CA LYS A 176 -4.20 22.74 18.85
C LYS A 176 -4.49 23.03 17.38
N SER A 177 -4.25 22.13 16.45
CA SER A 177 -4.40 22.42 15.02
C SER A 177 -5.39 21.50 14.30
N ALA A 178 -6.39 21.00 14.98
CA ALA A 178 -7.49 20.30 14.34
C ALA A 178 -8.65 21.25 14.06
N TRP A 179 -9.36 21.03 12.96
CA TRP A 179 -10.51 21.82 12.52
C TRP A 179 -11.69 20.93 12.22
N GLU A 180 -12.88 21.37 12.53
CA GLU A 180 -14.15 20.73 12.20
C GLU A 180 -14.97 21.62 11.27
N ILE A 181 -15.52 21.01 10.22
CA ILE A 181 -16.40 21.68 9.27
C ILE A 181 -17.59 20.80 8.90
N ASP A 182 -18.78 21.37 8.89
CA ASP A 182 -19.98 20.68 8.48
C ASP A 182 -20.20 20.85 6.96
N LEU A 183 -20.29 19.73 6.24
CA LEU A 183 -20.42 19.72 4.80
C LEU A 183 -21.64 18.90 4.39
N ARG A 184 -22.45 19.45 3.48
CA ARG A 184 -23.54 18.70 2.86
C ARG A 184 -22.99 17.79 1.77
N VAL A 185 -23.34 16.51 1.82
CA VAL A 185 -22.90 15.51 0.83
C VAL A 185 -23.64 15.75 -0.50
N PRO A 186 -22.93 16.03 -1.59
CA PRO A 186 -23.54 16.20 -2.91
C PRO A 186 -24.13 14.89 -3.46
N PRO A 187 -24.96 14.91 -4.52
CA PRO A 187 -25.52 13.70 -5.14
C PRO A 187 -24.44 12.70 -5.60
N ALA A 188 -23.27 13.18 -5.97
CA ALA A 188 -22.13 12.33 -6.32
C ALA A 188 -21.53 11.55 -5.13
N GLY A 189 -21.91 11.89 -3.88
CA GLY A 189 -21.40 11.25 -2.66
C GLY A 189 -19.97 11.67 -2.29
N VAL A 190 -19.46 12.77 -2.86
CA VAL A 190 -18.08 13.27 -2.63
C VAL A 190 -18.12 14.64 -2.01
N VAL A 191 -17.53 14.83 -0.86
CA VAL A 191 -17.32 16.17 -0.26
C VAL A 191 -15.92 16.67 -0.55
N GLN A 192 -15.80 17.97 -0.80
CA GLN A 192 -14.54 18.63 -1.11
C GLN A 192 -14.07 19.44 0.09
N LEU A 193 -12.92 19.09 0.64
CA LEU A 193 -12.19 19.94 1.55
C LEU A 193 -11.34 20.96 0.78
N VAL A 194 -10.66 21.84 1.50
CA VAL A 194 -9.68 22.75 0.90
C VAL A 194 -8.50 21.97 0.31
N GLY A 195 -7.78 22.60 -0.58
CA GLY A 195 -6.68 21.93 -1.30
C GLY A 195 -7.20 20.88 -2.27
N ALA A 196 -6.45 19.81 -2.43
CA ALA A 196 -6.80 18.70 -3.32
C ALA A 196 -7.55 17.56 -2.60
N GLN A 197 -7.90 17.74 -1.32
CA GLN A 197 -8.53 16.65 -0.56
C GLN A 197 -10.03 16.57 -0.79
N GLN A 198 -10.43 15.52 -1.49
CA GLN A 198 -11.81 15.11 -1.67
C GLN A 198 -12.07 13.84 -0.86
N ILE A 199 -13.27 13.67 -0.37
CA ILE A 199 -13.66 12.54 0.45
C ILE A 199 -14.90 11.90 -0.15
N TRP A 200 -14.80 10.65 -0.56
CA TRP A 200 -15.98 9.90 -0.94
C TRP A 200 -16.66 9.39 0.34
N VAL A 201 -17.82 9.93 0.62
CA VAL A 201 -18.67 9.54 1.76
C VAL A 201 -19.63 8.43 1.34
N GLY A 202 -20.12 8.48 0.11
CA GLY A 202 -21.06 7.53 -0.45
C GLY A 202 -22.35 8.20 -0.93
N LYS A 203 -22.90 7.70 -2.05
CA LYS A 203 -24.16 8.22 -2.63
C LYS A 203 -25.36 8.03 -1.70
N ALA A 204 -25.33 7.01 -0.84
CA ALA A 204 -26.39 6.76 0.14
C ALA A 204 -26.56 7.91 1.16
N PHE A 205 -25.52 8.72 1.34
CA PHE A 205 -25.53 9.88 2.24
C PHE A 205 -25.81 11.21 1.52
N ALA A 206 -26.17 11.18 0.23
CA ALA A 206 -26.49 12.39 -0.53
C ALA A 206 -27.56 13.23 0.16
N GLY A 207 -27.31 14.53 0.27
CA GLY A 207 -28.20 15.48 0.95
C GLY A 207 -28.02 15.58 2.47
N ARG A 208 -27.38 14.59 3.12
CA ARG A 208 -27.07 14.66 4.55
C ARG A 208 -25.91 15.60 4.83
N VAL A 209 -25.86 16.13 6.04
CA VAL A 209 -24.73 16.92 6.53
C VAL A 209 -23.82 15.96 7.30
N VAL A 210 -22.53 16.00 7.00
CA VAL A 210 -21.48 15.29 7.71
C VAL A 210 -20.51 16.28 8.34
N THR A 211 -20.02 15.99 9.53
CA THR A 211 -18.96 16.77 10.16
C THR A 211 -17.62 16.16 9.74
N VAL A 212 -16.74 16.98 9.19
CA VAL A 212 -15.38 16.56 8.86
C VAL A 212 -14.43 17.17 9.87
N TRP A 213 -13.81 16.32 10.69
CA TRP A 213 -12.73 16.67 11.58
C TRP A 213 -11.39 16.41 10.86
N ALA A 214 -10.49 17.38 10.84
CA ALA A 214 -9.23 17.28 10.13
C ALA A 214 -8.07 17.91 10.89
N ASP A 215 -6.94 17.21 10.91
CA ASP A 215 -5.64 17.74 11.29
C ASP A 215 -4.61 17.47 10.18
N LEU A 216 -3.32 17.69 10.44
CA LEU A 216 -2.26 17.42 9.48
C LEU A 216 -2.00 15.93 9.22
N ARG A 217 -2.56 15.04 10.04
CA ARG A 217 -2.32 13.59 9.96
C ARG A 217 -3.55 12.82 9.53
N THR A 218 -4.72 13.24 9.99
CA THR A 218 -5.93 12.43 9.91
C THR A 218 -7.13 13.29 9.56
N VAL A 219 -8.04 12.71 8.79
CA VAL A 219 -9.36 13.26 8.53
C VAL A 219 -10.40 12.23 8.95
N HIS A 220 -11.31 12.62 9.84
CA HIS A 220 -12.46 11.83 10.24
C HIS A 220 -13.73 12.42 9.63
N VAL A 221 -14.58 11.58 9.08
CA VAL A 221 -15.93 11.95 8.64
C VAL A 221 -16.91 11.39 9.65
N LEU A 222 -17.69 12.25 10.25
CA LEU A 222 -18.69 11.89 11.24
C LEU A 222 -20.10 12.14 10.72
N LEU A 223 -21.01 11.31 11.12
CA LEU A 223 -22.44 11.49 10.93
C LEU A 223 -23.13 11.31 12.28
N ASP A 224 -23.82 12.34 12.75
CA ASP A 224 -24.50 12.32 14.04
C ASP A 224 -23.54 11.92 15.21
N ASP A 225 -22.30 12.44 15.18
CA ASP A 225 -21.15 12.16 16.08
C ASP A 225 -20.51 10.75 15.93
N ASP A 226 -21.05 9.85 15.13
CA ASP A 226 -20.45 8.55 14.82
C ASP A 226 -19.42 8.66 13.68
N VAL A 227 -18.24 8.05 13.88
CA VAL A 227 -17.18 8.04 12.87
C VAL A 227 -17.53 7.08 11.74
N LEU A 228 -17.96 7.62 10.60
CA LEU A 228 -18.21 6.85 9.38
C LEU A 228 -16.92 6.41 8.71
N LYS A 229 -15.90 7.27 8.74
CA LYS A 229 -14.68 7.04 7.98
C LYS A 229 -13.50 7.80 8.57
N THR A 230 -12.34 7.13 8.57
CA THR A 230 -11.05 7.73 8.92
C THR A 230 -10.12 7.64 7.72
N LEU A 231 -9.43 8.72 7.38
CA LEU A 231 -8.56 8.84 6.22
C LEU A 231 -7.26 9.55 6.62
N PRO A 232 -6.14 9.28 5.97
CA PRO A 232 -4.95 10.11 6.11
C PRO A 232 -5.23 11.52 5.58
N SER A 233 -4.70 12.53 6.27
CA SER A 233 -4.78 13.92 5.83
C SER A 233 -3.70 14.20 4.79
N HIS A 234 -4.09 14.87 3.71
CA HIS A 234 -3.18 15.40 2.71
C HIS A 234 -3.12 16.94 2.78
N LEU A 235 -3.63 17.50 3.86
CA LEU A 235 -3.69 18.94 4.08
C LEU A 235 -2.35 19.47 4.57
N ALA A 236 -1.92 20.59 4.01
CA ALA A 236 -0.82 21.37 4.53
C ALA A 236 -1.33 22.35 5.63
N SER A 237 -0.42 22.93 6.39
CA SER A 237 -0.79 23.93 7.42
C SER A 237 -1.55 25.12 6.82
N ALA A 238 -1.21 25.52 5.59
CA ALA A 238 -1.93 26.57 4.86
C ALA A 238 -3.37 26.17 4.47
N ASP A 239 -3.62 24.88 4.25
CA ASP A 239 -4.96 24.38 3.92
C ASP A 239 -5.82 24.36 5.18
N LEU A 240 -5.25 23.99 6.35
CA LEU A 240 -5.95 24.06 7.62
C LEU A 240 -6.35 25.52 7.97
N ALA A 241 -5.47 26.50 7.69
CA ALA A 241 -5.81 27.90 7.86
C ALA A 241 -7.01 28.32 6.95
N ARG A 242 -7.05 27.85 5.70
CA ARG A 242 -8.17 28.10 4.79
C ARG A 242 -9.48 27.44 5.21
N LEU A 243 -9.42 26.35 6.00
CA LEU A 243 -10.62 25.75 6.58
C LEU A 243 -11.28 26.72 7.56
N ALA A 244 -10.48 27.42 8.38
CA ALA A 244 -10.99 28.46 9.28
C ALA A 244 -11.73 29.57 8.52
N ASP A 245 -11.17 30.05 7.40
CA ASP A 245 -11.80 31.05 6.54
C ASP A 245 -13.13 30.57 5.91
N ARG A 246 -13.32 29.27 5.80
CA ARG A 246 -14.55 28.65 5.27
C ARG A 246 -15.58 28.31 6.35
N GLY A 247 -15.39 28.79 7.57
CA GLY A 247 -16.31 28.59 8.67
C GLY A 247 -16.08 27.30 9.47
N ALA A 248 -14.91 26.68 9.33
CA ALA A 248 -14.54 25.61 10.23
C ALA A 248 -14.33 26.15 11.66
N ARG A 249 -14.69 25.35 12.64
CA ARG A 249 -14.45 25.61 14.07
C ARG A 249 -13.23 24.84 14.57
N PRO A 250 -12.55 25.29 15.63
CA PRO A 250 -11.50 24.48 16.26
C PRO A 250 -12.02 23.11 16.64
N GLY A 251 -11.28 22.07 16.20
CA GLY A 251 -11.67 20.69 16.43
C GLY A 251 -11.62 20.29 17.89
N ARG A 252 -12.58 19.48 18.32
CA ARG A 252 -12.55 18.78 19.61
C ARG A 252 -11.40 17.76 19.63
N ALA A 253 -11.20 17.08 20.76
CA ALA A 253 -10.28 15.93 20.81
C ALA A 253 -10.58 14.95 19.65
N ALA A 254 -9.52 14.33 19.09
CA ALA A 254 -9.69 13.40 17.97
C ALA A 254 -10.75 12.34 18.30
N PRO A 255 -11.72 12.10 17.41
CA PRO A 255 -12.72 11.06 17.63
C PRO A 255 -12.03 9.70 17.77
N ALA A 256 -12.48 8.88 18.72
CA ALA A 256 -11.98 7.52 18.85
C ALA A 256 -12.31 6.75 17.56
N ALA A 257 -11.31 6.09 16.98
CA ALA A 257 -11.52 5.26 15.80
C ALA A 257 -12.61 4.22 16.12
N ALA A 258 -13.69 4.20 15.32
CA ALA A 258 -14.74 3.22 15.47
C ALA A 258 -14.14 1.82 15.37
N ALA A 259 -14.37 0.99 16.39
CA ALA A 259 -14.10 -0.44 16.28
C ALA A 259 -14.95 -0.97 15.12
N LEU A 260 -14.30 -1.64 14.16
CA LEU A 260 -15.00 -2.31 13.07
C LEU A 260 -16.12 -3.19 13.64
N PRO A 261 -17.34 -3.15 13.12
CA PRO A 261 -18.40 -4.05 13.55
C PRO A 261 -17.91 -5.49 13.35
N ARG A 262 -17.94 -6.28 14.42
CA ARG A 262 -17.70 -7.73 14.33
C ARG A 262 -18.83 -8.30 13.48
N GLU A 263 -18.50 -8.81 12.32
CA GLU A 263 -19.43 -9.61 11.53
C GLU A 263 -19.88 -10.82 12.39
N THR A 264 -21.15 -10.83 12.71
CA THR A 264 -21.80 -12.00 13.33
C THR A 264 -21.89 -13.06 12.23
N PRO A 265 -21.36 -14.28 12.43
CA PRO A 265 -21.48 -15.33 11.42
C PRO A 265 -22.96 -15.68 11.23
N PRO A 266 -23.39 -16.01 10.00
CA PRO A 266 -24.78 -16.39 9.75
C PRO A 266 -25.13 -17.61 10.57
N GLN A 267 -26.23 -17.51 11.35
CA GLN A 267 -26.80 -18.65 12.04
C GLN A 267 -27.34 -19.63 10.98
N THR A 268 -26.71 -20.78 10.89
CA THR A 268 -27.22 -21.92 10.11
C THR A 268 -28.50 -22.35 10.77
N ALA A 269 -29.62 -22.10 10.12
CA ALA A 269 -30.88 -22.75 10.47
C ALA A 269 -30.85 -24.20 9.98
N ILE A 270 -31.23 -25.11 10.89
CA ILE A 270 -31.35 -26.54 10.70
C ILE A 270 -32.50 -26.87 9.72
#